data_b0a029a6580aadd1e91d543325bf62b1
#
_entry.id   b0a029a6580aadd1e91d543325bf62b1
#
_cell.length_a   1.000
_cell.length_b   1.000
_cell.length_c   1.000
_cell.angle_alpha   90.00
_cell.angle_beta   90.00
_cell.angle_gamma   90.00
#
_symmetry.space_group_name_H-M   'P 1'
#
loop_
_entity.id
_entity.type
_entity.pdbx_description
1 polymer ?
#
loop_
_entity_poly.entity_id
_entity_poly.type
_entity_poly.pdbx_seq_one_letter_code
_entity_poly.pdbx_strand_id
1 'polypeptide(L)'
;VRTIVGRLLIALGGFLLVAGLVAAIWAPGVVKKTPVDVDSVTHLSGQGGKVDASTGEITVGPVVASSITKVDTEASDDDVAVFVSTSCLMKDEGDVPDCVDADDPRLLNASTDLFATDRTTALTVPNGRYVPAGTEQATGLQNKWPFDAKKKTYPYWDGTAGKAYDAVFQREEDVQGMKTYVYKVVIENAPIEVAEGVPGTYNSSKELYIDPITGAIINQTDVQTRFLDSGTQALDLKLEFTEQQQRTNVDDAKDNQRSLKLVTTWIPIVGIAGGLLAIVGGILLVLREGRRRPDDTTTDDVFADGTESPRH
;
A
#
# COMPACT_ATOMS: atom_id res chain seq x y z
N VAL A 1 -2.11 -50.03 -8.84
CA VAL A 1 -1.59 -48.70 -9.24
C VAL A 1 -2.66 -47.65 -9.14
N ARG A 2 -3.88 -47.85 -9.68
CA ARG A 2 -4.96 -46.87 -9.70
C ARG A 2 -5.48 -46.48 -8.29
N THR A 3 -5.59 -47.48 -7.39
CA THR A 3 -6.00 -47.24 -6.00
C THR A 3 -4.98 -46.38 -5.23
N ILE A 4 -3.69 -46.62 -5.48
CA ILE A 4 -2.59 -45.84 -4.88
C ILE A 4 -2.65 -44.41 -5.40
N VAL A 5 -2.81 -44.23 -6.72
CA VAL A 5 -2.96 -42.89 -7.34
C VAL A 5 -4.20 -42.19 -6.80
N GLY A 6 -5.34 -42.89 -6.67
CA GLY A 6 -6.56 -42.33 -6.11
C GLY A 6 -6.40 -41.86 -4.66
N ARG A 7 -5.71 -42.63 -3.81
CA ARG A 7 -5.41 -42.24 -2.42
C ARG A 7 -4.46 -41.05 -2.35
N LEU A 8 -3.45 -41.00 -3.21
CA LEU A 8 -2.51 -39.88 -3.30
C LEU A 8 -3.24 -38.60 -3.74
N LEU A 9 -4.16 -38.69 -4.71
CA LEU A 9 -4.97 -37.56 -5.15
C LEU A 9 -5.88 -37.05 -4.03
N ILE A 10 -6.50 -37.92 -3.23
CA ILE A 10 -7.32 -37.53 -2.08
C ILE A 10 -6.47 -36.81 -1.03
N ALA A 11 -5.29 -37.34 -0.71
CA ALA A 11 -4.37 -36.74 0.26
C ALA A 11 -3.88 -35.36 -0.20
N LEU A 12 -3.43 -35.27 -1.47
CA LEU A 12 -2.99 -34.01 -2.07
C LEU A 12 -4.14 -33.00 -2.15
N GLY A 13 -5.33 -33.46 -2.56
CA GLY A 13 -6.52 -32.61 -2.64
C GLY A 13 -6.94 -32.08 -1.28
N GLY A 14 -6.90 -32.91 -0.22
CA GLY A 14 -7.12 -32.49 1.15
C GLY A 14 -6.12 -31.44 1.63
N PHE A 15 -4.83 -31.65 1.35
CA PHE A 15 -3.79 -30.68 1.66
C PHE A 15 -4.01 -29.34 0.94
N LEU A 16 -4.28 -29.34 -0.38
CA LEU A 16 -4.52 -28.13 -1.16
C LEU A 16 -5.76 -27.38 -0.69
N LEU A 17 -6.83 -28.10 -0.34
CA LEU A 17 -8.05 -27.50 0.18
C LEU A 17 -7.81 -26.79 1.51
N VAL A 18 -7.13 -27.45 2.46
CA VAL A 18 -6.79 -26.84 3.75
C VAL A 18 -5.85 -25.68 3.57
N ALA A 19 -4.78 -25.82 2.78
CA ALA A 19 -3.84 -24.74 2.49
C ALA A 19 -4.54 -23.54 1.82
N GLY A 20 -5.45 -23.79 0.87
CA GLY A 20 -6.23 -22.74 0.20
C GLY A 20 -7.17 -22.00 1.16
N LEU A 21 -7.82 -22.72 2.09
CA LEU A 21 -8.68 -22.10 3.13
C LEU A 21 -7.85 -21.28 4.12
N VAL A 22 -6.72 -21.80 4.58
CA VAL A 22 -5.81 -21.06 5.46
C VAL A 22 -5.30 -19.80 4.75
N ALA A 23 -4.89 -19.91 3.49
CA ALA A 23 -4.44 -18.76 2.71
C ALA A 23 -5.57 -17.71 2.55
N ALA A 24 -6.81 -18.13 2.29
CA ALA A 24 -7.94 -17.21 2.14
C ALA A 24 -8.21 -16.37 3.40
N ILE A 25 -7.98 -16.93 4.59
CA ILE A 25 -8.26 -16.29 5.87
C ILE A 25 -7.05 -15.48 6.36
N TRP A 26 -5.86 -16.04 6.25
CA TRP A 26 -4.63 -15.49 6.87
C TRP A 26 -3.86 -14.54 5.95
N ALA A 27 -3.77 -14.83 4.64
CA ALA A 27 -2.95 -14.04 3.73
C ALA A 27 -3.32 -12.54 3.67
N PRO A 28 -4.61 -12.13 3.64
CA PRO A 28 -4.94 -10.70 3.60
C PRO A 28 -4.35 -9.90 4.76
N GLY A 29 -4.34 -10.46 5.98
CA GLY A 29 -3.79 -9.81 7.17
C GLY A 29 -2.27 -9.71 7.19
N VAL A 30 -1.58 -10.53 6.39
CA VAL A 30 -0.10 -10.53 6.32
C VAL A 30 0.42 -9.67 5.18
N VAL A 31 -0.24 -9.76 3.99
CA VAL A 31 0.27 -9.08 2.80
C VAL A 31 -0.20 -7.63 2.67
N LYS A 32 -1.29 -7.23 3.35
CA LYS A 32 -1.77 -5.84 3.38
C LYS A 32 -1.08 -5.06 4.50
N LYS A 33 0.23 -5.02 4.44
CA LYS A 33 1.09 -4.21 5.33
C LYS A 33 2.01 -3.33 4.49
N THR A 34 2.24 -2.10 4.94
CA THR A 34 3.23 -1.21 4.32
C THR A 34 4.61 -1.87 4.41
N PRO A 35 5.36 -1.99 3.30
CA PRO A 35 6.73 -2.53 3.31
C PRO A 35 7.66 -1.73 4.24
N VAL A 36 8.71 -2.37 4.75
CA VAL A 36 9.74 -1.70 5.58
C VAL A 36 11.03 -1.43 4.81
N ASP A 37 11.03 -1.66 3.52
CA ASP A 37 12.15 -1.43 2.58
C ASP A 37 11.83 -0.30 1.59
N VAL A 38 10.96 0.64 1.97
CA VAL A 38 10.60 1.80 1.13
C VAL A 38 11.80 2.73 1.03
N ASP A 39 12.20 3.03 -0.20
CA ASP A 39 13.14 4.08 -0.58
C ASP A 39 12.62 4.70 -1.88
N SER A 40 12.06 5.89 -1.82
CA SER A 40 11.38 6.51 -2.95
C SER A 40 11.66 8.01 -3.05
N VAL A 41 11.73 8.50 -4.27
CA VAL A 41 11.78 9.93 -4.57
C VAL A 41 10.52 10.29 -5.35
N THR A 42 9.83 11.32 -4.91
CA THR A 42 8.61 11.85 -5.54
C THR A 42 8.89 13.24 -6.07
N HIS A 43 8.55 13.48 -7.35
CA HIS A 43 8.82 14.75 -8.03
C HIS A 43 7.52 15.51 -8.32
N LEU A 44 7.52 16.78 -7.95
CA LEU A 44 6.46 17.73 -8.23
C LEU A 44 7.03 18.90 -9.04
N SER A 45 6.18 19.51 -9.84
CA SER A 45 6.50 20.74 -10.57
C SER A 45 5.35 21.73 -10.48
N GLY A 46 5.64 23.00 -10.72
CA GLY A 46 4.61 24.02 -10.67
C GLY A 46 5.10 25.43 -10.78
N GLN A 47 4.37 26.31 -10.13
CA GLN A 47 4.68 27.74 -10.06
C GLN A 47 4.72 28.16 -8.60
N GLY A 48 5.67 29.01 -8.24
CA GLY A 48 5.75 29.50 -6.88
C GLY A 48 6.80 30.61 -6.71
N GLY A 49 6.73 31.25 -5.57
CA GLY A 49 7.69 32.26 -5.20
C GLY A 49 7.63 32.58 -3.71
N LYS A 50 8.76 33.00 -3.17
CA LYS A 50 8.91 33.46 -1.78
C LYS A 50 9.15 34.97 -1.80
N VAL A 51 8.67 35.65 -0.78
CA VAL A 51 8.89 37.10 -0.62
C VAL A 51 10.39 37.39 -0.52
N ASP A 52 10.83 38.37 -1.29
CA ASP A 52 12.15 38.95 -1.13
C ASP A 52 12.13 39.89 0.10
N ALA A 53 12.99 39.59 1.08
CA ALA A 53 13.05 40.33 2.34
C ALA A 53 13.46 41.80 2.18
N SER A 54 14.13 42.16 1.06
CA SER A 54 14.60 43.53 0.80
C SER A 54 13.57 44.39 0.10
N THR A 55 12.75 43.79 -0.77
CA THR A 55 11.74 44.54 -1.58
C THR A 55 10.32 44.34 -1.07
N GLY A 56 10.04 43.26 -0.33
CA GLY A 56 8.70 42.86 0.10
C GLY A 56 7.84 42.31 -1.04
N GLU A 57 8.41 42.05 -2.22
CA GLU A 57 7.69 41.56 -3.39
C GLU A 57 7.90 40.05 -3.58
N ILE A 58 6.90 39.35 -4.13
CA ILE A 58 6.98 37.98 -4.55
C ILE A 58 7.16 37.93 -6.06
N THR A 59 8.20 37.25 -6.51
CA THR A 59 8.36 36.91 -7.93
C THR A 59 7.98 35.43 -8.09
N VAL A 60 6.83 35.17 -8.71
CA VAL A 60 6.37 33.82 -9.03
C VAL A 60 7.06 33.35 -10.31
N GLY A 61 7.63 32.17 -10.27
CA GLY A 61 8.29 31.51 -11.40
C GLY A 61 8.18 30.00 -11.34
N PRO A 62 8.73 29.29 -12.33
CA PRO A 62 8.76 27.82 -12.32
C PRO A 62 9.48 27.29 -11.09
N VAL A 63 8.91 26.28 -10.46
CA VAL A 63 9.49 25.58 -9.31
C VAL A 63 9.35 24.06 -9.46
N VAL A 64 10.29 23.37 -8.85
CA VAL A 64 10.26 21.92 -8.66
C VAL A 64 10.34 21.59 -7.18
N ALA A 65 9.69 20.51 -6.80
CA ALA A 65 9.87 19.97 -5.46
C ALA A 65 10.12 18.47 -5.54
N SER A 66 10.93 17.98 -4.62
CA SER A 66 11.17 16.57 -4.43
C SER A 66 10.88 16.19 -2.98
N SER A 67 10.41 14.97 -2.79
CA SER A 67 10.27 14.34 -1.48
C SER A 67 10.97 13.00 -1.50
N ILE A 68 12.04 12.88 -0.72
CA ILE A 68 12.82 11.65 -0.54
C ILE A 68 12.31 10.98 0.72
N THR A 69 11.64 9.84 0.56
CA THR A 69 11.03 9.12 1.69
C THR A 69 11.67 7.75 1.84
N LYS A 70 12.22 7.48 3.02
CA LYS A 70 12.86 6.22 3.38
C LYS A 70 12.25 5.65 4.64
N VAL A 71 12.22 4.31 4.72
CA VAL A 71 11.90 3.62 5.97
C VAL A 71 13.20 3.33 6.72
N ASP A 72 13.22 3.70 8.00
CA ASP A 72 14.23 3.24 8.95
C ASP A 72 13.88 1.82 9.39
N THR A 73 14.55 0.83 8.79
CA THR A 73 14.30 -0.59 9.04
C THR A 73 14.70 -1.03 10.44
N GLU A 74 15.68 -0.35 11.07
CA GLU A 74 16.14 -0.69 12.43
C GLU A 74 15.17 -0.18 13.50
N ALA A 75 14.54 0.98 13.25
CA ALA A 75 13.54 1.56 14.13
C ALA A 75 12.13 0.96 13.91
N SER A 76 11.89 0.30 12.77
CA SER A 76 10.62 -0.32 12.41
C SER A 76 10.46 -1.72 13.02
N ASP A 77 9.21 -2.22 13.05
CA ASP A 77 8.91 -3.59 13.48
C ASP A 77 7.79 -4.22 12.61
N ASP A 78 7.24 -5.36 13.07
CA ASP A 78 6.20 -6.08 12.33
C ASP A 78 4.91 -5.29 12.15
N ASP A 79 4.60 -4.34 12.99
CA ASP A 79 3.35 -3.58 12.99
C ASP A 79 3.52 -2.09 12.69
N VAL A 80 4.73 -1.54 12.88
CA VAL A 80 5.02 -0.11 12.74
C VAL A 80 6.17 0.12 11.77
N ALA A 81 5.99 1.02 10.81
CA ALA A 81 7.04 1.53 9.94
C ALA A 81 7.42 2.96 10.35
N VAL A 82 8.72 3.20 10.49
CA VAL A 82 9.29 4.51 10.81
C VAL A 82 9.83 5.14 9.54
N PHE A 83 9.39 6.36 9.24
CA PHE A 83 9.73 7.08 8.03
C PHE A 83 10.60 8.29 8.32
N VAL A 84 11.59 8.48 7.46
CA VAL A 84 12.34 9.73 7.30
C VAL A 84 11.95 10.30 5.94
N SER A 85 11.39 11.49 5.92
CA SER A 85 10.97 12.15 4.68
C SER A 85 11.63 13.53 4.59
N THR A 86 12.48 13.73 3.59
CA THR A 86 13.12 15.01 3.30
C THR A 86 12.46 15.63 2.07
N SER A 87 11.99 16.87 2.21
CA SER A 87 11.39 17.63 1.12
C SER A 87 12.24 18.82 0.77
N CYS A 88 12.45 19.05 -0.53
CA CYS A 88 13.14 20.20 -1.08
C CYS A 88 12.24 20.93 -2.09
N LEU A 89 12.06 22.24 -1.93
CA LEU A 89 11.41 23.11 -2.90
C LEU A 89 12.46 24.05 -3.49
N MET A 90 12.57 24.08 -4.81
CA MET A 90 13.63 24.80 -5.53
C MET A 90 13.06 25.57 -6.72
N LYS A 91 13.74 26.64 -7.12
CA LYS A 91 13.50 27.28 -8.42
C LYS A 91 13.89 26.32 -9.52
N ASP A 92 13.05 26.20 -10.54
CA ASP A 92 13.36 25.41 -11.73
C ASP A 92 14.14 26.28 -12.72
N GLU A 93 15.45 26.10 -12.71
CA GLU A 93 16.39 26.76 -13.66
C GLU A 93 16.92 25.77 -14.70
N GLY A 94 16.27 24.59 -14.84
CA GLY A 94 16.70 23.46 -15.67
C GLY A 94 17.76 22.61 -14.98
N ASP A 95 17.75 21.31 -15.27
CA ASP A 95 18.66 20.29 -14.73
C ASP A 95 18.83 20.38 -13.19
N VAL A 96 17.70 20.33 -12.49
CA VAL A 96 17.66 20.48 -11.03
C VAL A 96 17.78 19.09 -10.38
N PRO A 97 18.75 18.88 -9.46
CA PRO A 97 18.84 17.63 -8.69
C PRO A 97 17.66 17.47 -7.73
N ASP A 98 17.55 16.29 -7.09
CA ASP A 98 16.48 16.03 -6.12
C ASP A 98 16.51 17.00 -4.92
N CYS A 99 17.68 17.45 -4.52
CA CYS A 99 17.86 18.51 -3.51
C CYS A 99 19.21 19.21 -3.72
N VAL A 100 19.32 20.44 -3.25
CA VAL A 100 20.53 21.24 -3.25
C VAL A 100 20.98 21.57 -1.84
N ASP A 101 22.21 22.03 -1.68
CA ASP A 101 22.75 22.48 -0.38
C ASP A 101 22.01 23.71 0.14
N ALA A 102 22.06 23.91 1.46
CA ALA A 102 21.30 24.97 2.14
C ALA A 102 21.69 26.41 1.72
N ASP A 103 22.86 26.61 1.16
CA ASP A 103 23.38 27.90 0.65
C ASP A 103 23.14 28.09 -0.86
N ASP A 104 22.56 27.11 -1.54
CA ASP A 104 22.22 27.24 -2.97
C ASP A 104 21.07 28.25 -3.16
N PRO A 105 21.25 29.28 -4.03
CA PRO A 105 20.25 30.34 -4.23
C PRO A 105 18.95 29.85 -4.89
N ARG A 106 18.93 28.65 -5.44
CA ARG A 106 17.72 28.01 -5.97
C ARG A 106 16.83 27.44 -4.86
N LEU A 107 17.38 27.14 -3.67
CA LEU A 107 16.60 26.58 -2.56
C LEU A 107 15.62 27.60 -2.02
N LEU A 108 14.32 27.27 -2.07
CA LEU A 108 13.26 28.06 -1.48
C LEU A 108 12.88 27.56 -0.08
N ASN A 109 12.84 26.24 0.08
CA ASN A 109 12.54 25.59 1.36
C ASN A 109 13.07 24.15 1.38
N ALA A 110 13.50 23.69 2.55
CA ALA A 110 13.80 22.29 2.82
C ALA A 110 13.27 21.93 4.21
N SER A 111 12.77 20.70 4.36
CA SER A 111 12.35 20.14 5.65
C SER A 111 12.68 18.66 5.73
N THR A 112 12.80 18.16 6.96
CA THR A 112 12.91 16.73 7.22
C THR A 112 11.90 16.37 8.29
N ASP A 113 11.01 15.44 7.97
CA ASP A 113 9.98 14.91 8.84
C ASP A 113 10.35 13.49 9.26
N LEU A 114 10.15 13.19 10.54
CA LEU A 114 10.34 11.88 11.12
C LEU A 114 9.04 11.45 11.80
N PHE A 115 8.46 10.35 11.36
CA PHE A 115 7.18 9.87 11.88
C PHE A 115 7.05 8.35 11.78
N ALA A 116 6.18 7.79 12.60
CA ALA A 116 5.89 6.36 12.62
C ALA A 116 4.42 6.09 12.30
N THR A 117 4.14 5.07 11.48
CA THR A 117 2.77 4.68 11.12
C THR A 117 2.53 3.20 11.35
N ASP A 118 1.32 2.84 11.73
CA ASP A 118 0.83 1.48 11.70
C ASP A 118 0.81 0.97 10.24
N ARG A 119 1.45 -0.16 9.99
CA ARG A 119 1.68 -0.71 8.65
C ARG A 119 0.40 -1.15 7.93
N THR A 120 -0.68 -1.39 8.67
CA THR A 120 -1.97 -1.86 8.13
C THR A 120 -2.93 -0.71 7.90
N THR A 121 -3.09 0.17 8.89
CA THR A 121 -4.04 1.29 8.85
C THR A 121 -3.46 2.55 8.23
N ALA A 122 -2.13 2.64 8.09
CA ALA A 122 -1.38 3.82 7.68
C ALA A 122 -1.55 5.05 8.60
N LEU A 123 -2.20 4.90 9.74
CA LEU A 123 -2.33 5.97 10.73
C LEU A 123 -1.03 6.12 11.50
N THR A 124 -0.67 7.35 11.80
CA THR A 124 0.46 7.63 12.67
C THR A 124 0.23 7.03 14.05
N VAL A 125 1.29 6.53 14.66
CA VAL A 125 1.29 5.98 16.02
C VAL A 125 2.01 6.94 16.97
N PRO A 126 1.81 6.83 18.30
CA PRO A 126 2.57 7.63 19.26
C PRO A 126 4.08 7.48 19.06
N ASN A 127 4.80 8.62 19.08
CA ASN A 127 6.24 8.66 18.87
C ASN A 127 6.99 7.63 19.75
N GLY A 128 6.77 7.68 21.07
CA GLY A 128 7.25 6.68 22.04
C GLY A 128 8.68 6.23 21.77
N ARG A 129 8.86 4.94 21.47
CA ARG A 129 10.18 4.35 21.17
C ARG A 129 10.60 4.47 19.70
N TYR A 130 9.69 4.88 18.80
CA TYR A 130 9.93 4.82 17.36
C TYR A 130 10.66 6.03 16.82
N VAL A 131 10.46 7.20 17.42
CA VAL A 131 11.11 8.44 17.01
C VAL A 131 11.75 9.16 18.21
N PRO A 132 12.81 9.95 17.99
CA PRO A 132 13.48 10.68 19.07
C PRO A 132 12.56 11.55 19.90
N ALA A 133 12.89 11.72 21.17
CA ALA A 133 12.17 12.64 22.06
C ALA A 133 12.29 14.08 21.53
N GLY A 134 11.17 14.81 21.55
CA GLY A 134 11.08 16.19 21.04
C GLY A 134 10.64 16.29 19.59
N THR A 135 10.53 15.16 18.87
CA THR A 135 9.89 15.15 17.53
C THR A 135 8.40 15.47 17.67
N GLU A 136 7.89 16.33 16.80
CA GLU A 136 6.47 16.66 16.77
C GLU A 136 5.60 15.41 16.57
N GLN A 137 4.52 15.32 17.35
CA GLN A 137 3.61 14.17 17.27
C GLN A 137 2.63 14.37 16.12
N ALA A 138 2.88 13.72 15.00
CA ALA A 138 1.91 13.64 13.90
C ALA A 138 0.68 12.81 14.29
N THR A 139 -0.48 13.13 13.70
CA THR A 139 -1.74 12.41 13.89
C THR A 139 -2.46 12.21 12.57
N GLY A 140 -3.13 11.08 12.39
CA GLY A 140 -3.86 10.77 11.14
C GLY A 140 -2.99 10.10 10.07
N LEU A 141 -3.38 10.24 8.81
CA LEU A 141 -2.63 9.76 7.65
C LEU A 141 -1.57 10.80 7.26
N GLN A 142 -0.48 10.34 6.66
CA GLN A 142 0.59 11.24 6.21
C GLN A 142 1.06 10.92 4.78
N ASN A 143 1.64 9.76 4.54
CA ASN A 143 2.28 9.41 3.27
C ASN A 143 1.51 8.39 2.43
N LYS A 144 0.43 7.81 2.94
CA LYS A 144 -0.45 6.90 2.21
C LYS A 144 -1.80 6.74 2.91
N TRP A 145 -2.76 6.15 2.20
CA TRP A 145 -4.03 5.68 2.75
C TRP A 145 -3.95 4.21 3.19
N PRO A 146 -4.90 3.72 4.02
CA PRO A 146 -5.01 2.30 4.30
C PRO A 146 -5.31 1.50 3.02
N PHE A 147 -4.93 0.24 3.02
CA PHE A 147 -5.41 -0.69 2.00
C PHE A 147 -6.94 -0.73 1.99
N ASP A 148 -7.53 -0.97 0.80
CA ASP A 148 -8.99 -0.94 0.59
C ASP A 148 -9.63 0.37 1.10
N ALA A 149 -9.04 1.50 0.73
CA ALA A 149 -9.50 2.84 1.09
C ALA A 149 -11.00 3.02 0.81
N LYS A 150 -11.71 3.69 1.71
CA LYS A 150 -13.16 3.88 1.63
C LYS A 150 -13.51 5.31 1.30
N LYS A 151 -14.62 5.53 0.63
CA LYS A 151 -15.20 6.85 0.32
C LYS A 151 -15.76 7.52 1.57
N LYS A 152 -14.86 7.90 2.49
CA LYS A 152 -15.19 8.56 3.77
C LYS A 152 -14.13 9.60 4.08
N THR A 153 -14.36 10.44 5.06
CA THR A 153 -13.37 11.38 5.59
C THR A 153 -12.29 10.62 6.38
N TYR A 154 -11.04 11.05 6.19
CA TYR A 154 -9.88 10.58 6.94
C TYR A 154 -9.16 11.77 7.58
N PRO A 155 -8.61 11.67 8.79
CA PRO A 155 -7.68 12.66 9.31
C PRO A 155 -6.37 12.59 8.52
N TYR A 156 -5.90 13.71 7.99
CA TYR A 156 -4.66 13.84 7.23
C TYR A 156 -3.76 14.89 7.88
N TRP A 157 -2.52 14.52 8.16
CA TRP A 157 -1.55 15.39 8.79
C TRP A 157 -1.01 16.42 7.79
N ASP A 158 -1.02 17.67 8.20
CA ASP A 158 -0.31 18.74 7.50
C ASP A 158 0.85 19.25 8.37
N GLY A 159 2.10 18.95 7.95
CA GLY A 159 3.29 19.31 8.72
C GLY A 159 3.57 20.82 8.78
N THR A 160 3.03 21.62 7.85
CA THR A 160 3.17 23.08 7.91
C THR A 160 2.29 23.66 9.02
N ALA A 161 1.08 23.17 9.15
CA ALA A 161 0.15 23.60 10.18
C ALA A 161 0.32 22.86 11.52
N GLY A 162 1.14 21.80 11.58
CA GLY A 162 1.36 20.96 12.78
C GLY A 162 0.08 20.31 13.29
N LYS A 163 -0.85 19.96 12.40
CA LYS A 163 -2.18 19.48 12.78
C LYS A 163 -2.79 18.58 11.72
N ALA A 164 -3.67 17.67 12.15
CA ALA A 164 -4.50 16.90 11.23
C ALA A 164 -5.75 17.70 10.80
N TYR A 165 -6.06 17.60 9.51
CA TYR A 165 -7.25 18.17 8.88
C TYR A 165 -8.05 17.06 8.19
N ASP A 166 -9.32 17.32 7.93
CA ASP A 166 -10.21 16.39 7.26
C ASP A 166 -9.86 16.26 5.77
N ALA A 167 -9.41 15.10 5.35
CA ALA A 167 -9.35 14.70 3.95
C ALA A 167 -10.71 14.13 3.55
N VAL A 168 -11.54 14.97 2.92
CA VAL A 168 -12.92 14.65 2.57
C VAL A 168 -12.97 14.02 1.18
N PHE A 169 -13.56 12.82 1.05
CA PHE A 169 -13.80 12.21 -0.27
C PHE A 169 -14.66 13.11 -1.14
N GLN A 170 -14.22 13.39 -2.36
CA GLN A 170 -14.93 14.23 -3.32
C GLN A 170 -15.54 13.44 -4.47
N ARG A 171 -14.72 12.65 -5.16
CA ARG A 171 -15.09 11.99 -6.42
C ARG A 171 -14.17 10.82 -6.74
N GLU A 172 -14.56 10.07 -7.76
CA GLU A 172 -13.64 9.18 -8.48
C GLU A 172 -13.10 9.91 -9.71
N GLU A 173 -11.83 9.71 -10.02
CA GLU A 173 -11.19 10.29 -11.19
C GLU A 173 -10.15 9.33 -11.77
N ASP A 174 -9.95 9.38 -13.09
CA ASP A 174 -8.95 8.56 -13.77
C ASP A 174 -7.64 9.35 -13.89
N VAL A 175 -6.54 8.75 -13.44
CA VAL A 175 -5.19 9.28 -13.57
C VAL A 175 -4.36 8.27 -14.38
N GLN A 176 -3.92 8.65 -15.57
CA GLN A 176 -3.09 7.80 -16.44
C GLN A 176 -3.68 6.37 -16.65
N GLY A 177 -5.02 6.28 -16.78
CA GLY A 177 -5.74 5.01 -16.97
C GLY A 177 -5.92 4.19 -15.69
N MET A 178 -5.76 4.78 -14.52
CA MET A 178 -6.06 4.20 -13.22
C MET A 178 -7.18 4.96 -12.53
N LYS A 179 -8.23 4.23 -12.08
CA LYS A 179 -9.26 4.80 -11.21
C LYS A 179 -8.72 5.12 -9.84
N THR A 180 -8.89 6.38 -9.43
CA THR A 180 -8.49 6.87 -8.11
C THR A 180 -9.69 7.42 -7.33
N TYR A 181 -9.53 7.49 -6.00
CA TYR A 181 -10.39 8.25 -5.11
C TYR A 181 -9.73 9.58 -4.80
N VAL A 182 -10.45 10.68 -5.07
CA VAL A 182 -9.95 12.03 -4.81
C VAL A 182 -10.43 12.49 -3.45
N TYR A 183 -9.47 12.84 -2.58
CA TYR A 183 -9.73 13.46 -1.29
C TYR A 183 -9.22 14.88 -1.29
N LYS A 184 -10.00 15.80 -0.71
CA LYS A 184 -9.64 17.20 -0.60
C LYS A 184 -9.40 17.56 0.86
N VAL A 185 -8.27 18.24 1.09
CA VAL A 185 -7.91 18.86 2.36
C VAL A 185 -7.93 20.38 2.15
N VAL A 186 -8.62 21.10 3.04
CA VAL A 186 -8.67 22.56 3.01
C VAL A 186 -8.22 23.09 4.36
N ILE A 187 -7.27 24.01 4.33
CA ILE A 187 -6.73 24.70 5.50
C ILE A 187 -6.91 26.19 5.28
N GLU A 188 -7.53 26.86 6.22
CA GLU A 188 -7.79 28.29 6.16
C GLU A 188 -7.25 28.99 7.40
N ASN A 189 -6.39 29.98 7.18
CA ASN A 189 -5.83 30.86 8.21
C ASN A 189 -5.22 30.11 9.41
N ALA A 190 -4.55 28.96 9.16
CA ALA A 190 -3.85 28.25 10.23
C ALA A 190 -2.68 29.09 10.74
N PRO A 191 -2.55 29.31 12.06
CA PRO A 191 -1.39 30.01 12.60
C PRO A 191 -0.14 29.17 12.41
N ILE A 192 0.92 29.78 11.88
CA ILE A 192 2.22 29.13 11.66
C ILE A 192 3.36 30.09 12.00
N GLU A 193 4.59 29.56 12.10
CA GLU A 193 5.78 30.35 11.92
C GLU A 193 6.22 30.29 10.45
N VAL A 194 6.22 31.44 9.78
CA VAL A 194 6.66 31.56 8.37
C VAL A 194 8.17 31.42 8.26
N ALA A 195 8.88 31.88 9.27
CA ALA A 195 10.30 31.71 9.53
C ALA A 195 10.50 31.68 11.04
N GLU A 196 11.69 31.29 11.51
CA GLU A 196 12.00 31.24 12.95
C GLU A 196 11.65 32.55 13.66
N GLY A 197 10.72 32.46 14.61
CA GLY A 197 10.20 33.61 15.37
C GLY A 197 9.35 34.59 14.56
N VAL A 198 8.94 34.30 13.35
CA VAL A 198 8.12 35.15 12.50
C VAL A 198 6.72 34.52 12.36
N PRO A 199 5.74 35.02 13.13
CA PRO A 199 4.37 34.53 13.07
C PRO A 199 3.67 34.88 11.78
N GLY A 200 2.68 34.09 11.39
CA GLY A 200 1.88 34.32 10.22
C GLY A 200 0.75 33.32 10.06
N THR A 201 0.12 33.30 8.91
CA THR A 201 -1.00 32.45 8.57
C THR A 201 -0.73 31.64 7.31
N TYR A 202 -1.31 30.44 7.26
CA TYR A 202 -1.19 29.48 6.20
C TYR A 202 -2.55 29.04 5.66
N ASN A 203 -2.69 29.05 4.34
CA ASN A 203 -3.82 28.46 3.66
C ASN A 203 -3.32 27.38 2.69
N SER A 204 -4.07 26.30 2.58
CA SER A 204 -3.81 25.24 1.61
C SER A 204 -5.10 24.64 1.07
N SER A 205 -5.09 24.30 -0.21
CA SER A 205 -6.09 23.45 -0.85
C SER A 205 -5.37 22.34 -1.59
N LYS A 206 -5.42 21.14 -1.02
CA LYS A 206 -4.73 19.95 -1.51
C LYS A 206 -5.74 18.93 -2.01
N GLU A 207 -5.54 18.37 -3.19
CA GLU A 207 -6.24 17.18 -3.66
C GLU A 207 -5.28 16.01 -3.76
N LEU A 208 -5.69 14.87 -3.24
CA LEU A 208 -4.91 13.64 -3.17
C LEU A 208 -5.68 12.53 -3.90
N TYR A 209 -5.06 11.98 -4.93
CA TYR A 209 -5.62 10.97 -5.82
C TYR A 209 -5.08 9.60 -5.40
N ILE A 210 -5.91 8.80 -4.80
CA ILE A 210 -5.54 7.60 -4.08
C ILE A 210 -5.94 6.35 -4.83
N ASP A 211 -5.01 5.39 -5.02
CA ASP A 211 -5.40 4.04 -5.40
C ASP A 211 -6.24 3.39 -4.30
N PRO A 212 -7.52 3.05 -4.57
CA PRO A 212 -8.40 2.51 -3.54
C PRO A 212 -7.98 1.14 -3.02
N ILE A 213 -7.13 0.38 -3.73
CA ILE A 213 -6.73 -0.97 -3.35
C ILE A 213 -5.49 -0.94 -2.46
N THR A 214 -4.44 -0.24 -2.87
CA THR A 214 -3.16 -0.21 -2.15
C THR A 214 -3.03 0.94 -1.16
N GLY A 215 -3.84 2.00 -1.33
CA GLY A 215 -3.74 3.25 -0.57
C GLY A 215 -2.60 4.16 -1.03
N ALA A 216 -1.93 3.85 -2.15
CA ALA A 216 -0.86 4.69 -2.69
C ALA A 216 -1.40 6.02 -3.23
N ILE A 217 -0.64 7.10 -3.04
CA ILE A 217 -0.92 8.42 -3.64
C ILE A 217 -0.43 8.38 -5.08
N ILE A 218 -1.37 8.46 -6.04
CA ILE A 218 -1.09 8.38 -7.48
C ILE A 218 -0.78 9.75 -8.06
N ASN A 219 -1.52 10.77 -7.62
CA ASN A 219 -1.29 12.17 -7.94
C ASN A 219 -1.62 13.04 -6.73
N GLN A 220 -1.03 14.22 -6.69
CA GLN A 220 -1.31 15.26 -5.71
C GLN A 220 -1.27 16.61 -6.39
N THR A 221 -2.23 17.48 -6.08
CA THR A 221 -2.15 18.90 -6.34
C THR A 221 -2.18 19.65 -5.00
N ASP A 222 -1.43 20.74 -4.91
CA ASP A 222 -1.36 21.54 -3.70
C ASP A 222 -1.23 23.03 -4.06
N VAL A 223 -2.14 23.83 -3.56
CA VAL A 223 -2.12 25.30 -3.70
C VAL A 223 -1.97 25.89 -2.31
N GLN A 224 -0.89 26.59 -2.06
CA GLN A 224 -0.55 27.14 -0.76
C GLN A 224 -0.30 28.65 -0.82
N THR A 225 -0.74 29.34 0.19
CA THR A 225 -0.33 30.75 0.46
C THR A 225 0.04 30.91 1.92
N ARG A 226 1.07 31.70 2.18
CA ARG A 226 1.47 32.08 3.55
C ARG A 226 1.53 33.58 3.64
N PHE A 227 1.05 34.14 4.76
CA PHE A 227 1.06 35.54 5.00
C PHE A 227 1.75 35.85 6.35
N LEU A 228 2.51 36.92 6.39
CA LEU A 228 2.99 37.50 7.66
C LEU A 228 1.83 38.14 8.41
N ASP A 229 1.95 38.32 9.72
CA ASP A 229 0.95 39.04 10.52
C ASP A 229 0.74 40.50 10.05
N SER A 230 1.71 41.06 9.35
CA SER A 230 1.58 42.36 8.67
C SER A 230 0.58 42.35 7.51
N GLY A 231 0.09 41.20 7.08
CA GLY A 231 -0.70 41.00 5.87
C GLY A 231 0.13 40.84 4.59
N THR A 232 1.44 40.94 4.66
CA THR A 232 2.32 40.74 3.50
C THR A 232 2.33 39.24 3.12
N GLN A 233 2.09 38.94 1.86
CA GLN A 233 2.20 37.56 1.37
C GLN A 233 3.66 37.12 1.38
N ALA A 234 3.96 35.99 2.03
CA ALA A 234 5.30 35.47 2.20
C ALA A 234 5.62 34.32 1.22
N LEU A 235 4.59 33.58 0.81
CA LEU A 235 4.71 32.47 -0.15
C LEU A 235 3.45 32.42 -1.01
N ASP A 236 3.64 32.14 -2.30
CA ASP A 236 2.63 31.68 -3.25
C ASP A 236 3.15 30.43 -3.91
N LEU A 237 2.38 29.32 -3.88
CA LEU A 237 2.85 28.04 -4.38
C LEU A 237 1.70 27.22 -4.95
N LYS A 238 1.91 26.68 -6.15
CA LYS A 238 1.04 25.68 -6.78
C LYS A 238 1.92 24.56 -7.31
N LEU A 239 1.72 23.35 -6.80
CA LEU A 239 2.46 22.16 -7.17
C LEU A 239 1.52 21.03 -7.60
N GLU A 240 2.03 20.17 -8.48
CA GLU A 240 1.40 18.92 -8.87
C GLU A 240 2.50 17.86 -9.12
N PHE A 241 2.19 16.58 -8.94
CA PHE A 241 3.10 15.51 -9.37
C PHE A 241 3.38 15.62 -10.86
N THR A 242 4.65 15.49 -11.24
CA THR A 242 5.01 15.49 -12.67
C THR A 242 4.29 14.34 -13.38
N GLU A 243 4.03 14.49 -14.69
CA GLU A 243 3.42 13.40 -15.47
C GLU A 243 4.24 12.10 -15.40
N GLN A 244 5.56 12.20 -15.34
CA GLN A 244 6.44 11.04 -15.19
C GLN A 244 6.22 10.38 -13.83
N GLN A 245 6.10 11.17 -12.75
CA GLN A 245 5.82 10.64 -11.42
C GLN A 245 4.46 9.93 -11.39
N GLN A 246 3.42 10.54 -11.97
CA GLN A 246 2.11 9.92 -12.06
C GLN A 246 2.15 8.56 -12.77
N ARG A 247 2.89 8.45 -13.89
CA ARG A 247 3.06 7.19 -14.63
C ARG A 247 3.77 6.14 -13.77
N THR A 248 4.88 6.51 -13.13
CA THR A 248 5.60 5.61 -12.21
C THR A 248 4.70 5.12 -11.09
N ASN A 249 3.96 6.01 -10.43
CA ASN A 249 3.05 5.65 -9.35
C ASN A 249 1.92 4.70 -9.82
N VAL A 250 1.40 4.92 -11.04
CA VAL A 250 0.38 4.04 -11.64
C VAL A 250 0.94 2.66 -11.92
N ASP A 251 2.15 2.55 -12.46
CA ASP A 251 2.77 1.27 -12.77
C ASP A 251 3.07 0.49 -11.49
N ASP A 252 3.67 1.13 -10.50
CA ASP A 252 3.95 0.53 -9.19
C ASP A 252 2.66 0.08 -8.49
N ALA A 253 1.61 0.91 -8.51
CA ALA A 253 0.32 0.55 -7.93
C ALA A 253 -0.31 -0.64 -8.64
N LYS A 254 -0.25 -0.72 -9.98
CA LYS A 254 -0.76 -1.86 -10.77
C LYS A 254 -0.01 -3.16 -10.43
N ASP A 255 1.31 -3.10 -10.28
CA ASP A 255 2.12 -4.27 -9.93
C ASP A 255 1.84 -4.73 -8.50
N ASN A 256 1.70 -3.80 -7.56
CA ASN A 256 1.27 -4.09 -6.20
C ASN A 256 -0.14 -4.70 -6.15
N GLN A 257 -1.11 -4.15 -6.91
CA GLN A 257 -2.46 -4.71 -7.04
C GLN A 257 -2.44 -6.15 -7.59
N ARG A 258 -1.61 -6.43 -8.63
CA ARG A 258 -1.46 -7.78 -9.19
C ARG A 258 -0.93 -8.76 -8.16
N SER A 259 0.11 -8.37 -7.43
CA SER A 259 0.72 -9.17 -6.37
C SER A 259 -0.26 -9.46 -5.24
N LEU A 260 -0.99 -8.45 -4.76
CA LEU A 260 -2.03 -8.61 -3.77
C LEU A 260 -3.13 -9.56 -4.25
N LYS A 261 -3.64 -9.38 -5.47
CA LYS A 261 -4.69 -10.20 -6.06
C LYS A 261 -4.24 -11.66 -6.26
N LEU A 262 -2.98 -11.88 -6.64
CA LEU A 262 -2.42 -13.22 -6.75
C LEU A 262 -2.50 -13.96 -5.42
N VAL A 263 -2.00 -13.33 -4.35
CA VAL A 263 -1.89 -13.96 -3.02
C VAL A 263 -3.25 -14.07 -2.31
N THR A 264 -4.08 -13.02 -2.39
CA THR A 264 -5.35 -12.99 -1.63
C THR A 264 -6.53 -13.62 -2.37
N THR A 265 -6.44 -13.83 -3.68
CA THR A 265 -7.57 -14.32 -4.50
C THR A 265 -7.21 -15.57 -5.28
N TRP A 266 -6.19 -15.51 -6.15
CA TRP A 266 -5.90 -16.61 -7.07
C TRP A 266 -5.35 -17.85 -6.37
N ILE A 267 -4.39 -17.71 -5.45
CA ILE A 267 -3.83 -18.84 -4.71
C ILE A 267 -4.91 -19.57 -3.90
N PRO A 268 -5.77 -18.90 -3.11
CA PRO A 268 -6.90 -19.55 -2.44
C PRO A 268 -7.87 -20.26 -3.39
N ILE A 269 -8.29 -19.59 -4.48
CA ILE A 269 -9.25 -20.17 -5.44
C ILE A 269 -8.66 -21.44 -6.08
N VAL A 270 -7.43 -21.39 -6.57
CA VAL A 270 -6.77 -22.54 -7.20
C VAL A 270 -6.57 -23.67 -6.18
N GLY A 271 -6.18 -23.34 -4.96
CA GLY A 271 -6.02 -24.33 -3.88
C GLY A 271 -7.34 -25.02 -3.54
N ILE A 272 -8.41 -24.27 -3.32
CA ILE A 272 -9.73 -24.81 -2.96
C ILE A 272 -10.32 -25.61 -4.13
N ALA A 273 -10.42 -25.01 -5.33
CA ALA A 273 -11.01 -25.66 -6.49
C ALA A 273 -10.19 -26.88 -6.95
N GLY A 274 -8.86 -26.74 -7.05
CA GLY A 274 -7.95 -27.83 -7.39
C GLY A 274 -7.98 -28.96 -6.37
N GLY A 275 -8.03 -28.61 -5.07
CA GLY A 275 -8.17 -29.57 -3.98
C GLY A 275 -9.46 -30.38 -4.07
N LEU A 276 -10.60 -29.73 -4.29
CA LEU A 276 -11.91 -30.41 -4.47
C LEU A 276 -11.88 -31.32 -5.71
N LEU A 277 -11.39 -30.86 -6.84
CA LEU A 277 -11.28 -31.68 -8.06
C LEU A 277 -10.40 -32.91 -7.85
N ALA A 278 -9.26 -32.76 -7.17
CA ALA A 278 -8.37 -33.85 -6.85
C ALA A 278 -9.03 -34.89 -5.92
N ILE A 279 -9.76 -34.45 -4.89
CA ILE A 279 -10.51 -35.33 -3.99
C ILE A 279 -11.58 -36.11 -4.77
N VAL A 280 -12.41 -35.43 -5.56
CA VAL A 280 -13.47 -36.07 -6.35
C VAL A 280 -12.88 -37.07 -7.35
N GLY A 281 -11.84 -36.67 -8.08
CA GLY A 281 -11.13 -37.55 -9.02
C GLY A 281 -10.51 -38.78 -8.34
N GLY A 282 -9.88 -38.56 -7.17
CA GLY A 282 -9.32 -39.64 -6.36
C GLY A 282 -10.39 -40.63 -5.85
N ILE A 283 -11.52 -40.13 -5.36
CA ILE A 283 -12.66 -40.96 -4.92
C ILE A 283 -13.20 -41.79 -6.10
N LEU A 284 -13.41 -41.19 -7.27
CA LEU A 284 -13.89 -41.86 -8.46
C LEU A 284 -12.95 -42.98 -8.93
N LEU A 285 -11.62 -42.77 -8.85
CA LEU A 285 -10.63 -43.78 -9.17
C LEU A 285 -10.68 -44.97 -8.20
N VAL A 286 -10.80 -44.73 -6.92
CA VAL A 286 -10.90 -45.79 -5.88
C VAL A 286 -12.21 -46.57 -6.05
N LEU A 287 -13.35 -45.90 -6.25
CA LEU A 287 -14.64 -46.60 -6.41
C LEU A 287 -14.72 -47.45 -7.68
N ARG A 288 -14.14 -46.99 -8.80
CA ARG A 288 -14.13 -47.77 -10.05
C ARG A 288 -13.30 -49.03 -9.94
N GLU A 289 -12.28 -49.10 -9.12
CA GLU A 289 -11.45 -50.33 -8.92
C GLU A 289 -12.17 -51.29 -7.99
N GLY A 290 -12.89 -50.83 -6.97
CA GLY A 290 -13.71 -51.69 -6.10
C GLY A 290 -14.84 -52.42 -6.84
N ARG A 291 -15.38 -51.84 -7.93
CA ARG A 291 -16.41 -52.48 -8.77
C ARG A 291 -15.85 -53.54 -9.76
N ARG A 292 -14.54 -53.68 -9.89
CA ARG A 292 -13.87 -54.61 -10.84
C ARG A 292 -13.22 -55.83 -10.17
N ARG A 293 -13.45 -56.07 -8.87
CA ARG A 293 -13.14 -57.33 -8.24
C ARG A 293 -14.34 -58.27 -8.49
N PRO A 294 -14.23 -59.23 -9.40
CA PRO A 294 -15.18 -60.37 -9.43
C PRO A 294 -15.03 -61.15 -8.15
N ASP A 295 -16.12 -61.63 -7.59
CA ASP A 295 -16.15 -62.69 -6.59
C ASP A 295 -15.55 -63.96 -7.21
N ASP A 296 -14.30 -64.21 -6.88
CA ASP A 296 -13.65 -65.51 -7.14
C ASP A 296 -13.94 -66.41 -5.91
N THR A 297 -15.23 -66.72 -5.73
CA THR A 297 -15.64 -67.88 -4.92
C THR A 297 -15.79 -69.07 -5.82
N THR A 298 -14.69 -69.67 -6.23
CA THR A 298 -14.71 -71.07 -6.69
C THR A 298 -14.78 -71.95 -5.47
N THR A 299 -16.00 -72.38 -5.16
CA THR A 299 -16.28 -73.52 -4.31
C THR A 299 -15.86 -74.75 -5.10
N ASP A 300 -14.71 -75.30 -4.81
CA ASP A 300 -14.36 -76.71 -5.21
C ASP A 300 -15.10 -77.65 -4.31
N ASP A 301 -16.32 -78.04 -4.72
CA ASP A 301 -16.98 -79.26 -4.24
C ASP A 301 -16.30 -80.45 -4.85
N VAL A 302 -15.39 -81.05 -4.11
CA VAL A 302 -14.89 -82.43 -4.40
C VAL A 302 -15.73 -83.39 -3.57
N PHE A 303 -16.84 -83.85 -4.13
CA PHE A 303 -17.42 -85.09 -3.76
C PHE A 303 -16.69 -86.23 -4.48
N ALA A 304 -15.88 -86.99 -3.77
CA ALA A 304 -15.44 -88.29 -4.19
C ALA A 304 -16.35 -89.36 -3.61
N ASP A 305 -17.20 -89.86 -4.44
CA ASP A 305 -17.98 -91.07 -4.24
C ASP A 305 -17.02 -92.24 -4.43
N GLY A 306 -17.20 -93.23 -3.64
CA GLY A 306 -16.39 -94.48 -3.75
C GLY A 306 -16.81 -95.58 -2.85
N THR A 307 -18.01 -96.08 -3.09
CA THR A 307 -18.42 -97.46 -2.68
C THR A 307 -17.53 -98.51 -3.28
N GLU A 308 -17.10 -99.54 -2.53
CA GLU A 308 -17.55 -100.91 -2.59
C GLU A 308 -16.68 -101.89 -1.75
N SER A 309 -17.34 -102.58 -0.89
CA SER A 309 -16.95 -103.91 -0.42
C SER A 309 -17.41 -104.92 -1.47
N PRO A 310 -16.93 -106.19 -1.63
CA PRO A 310 -16.94 -107.19 -0.56
C PRO A 310 -15.98 -108.39 -0.70
N ARG A 311 -15.95 -109.17 0.36
CA ARG A 311 -15.77 -110.69 0.45
C ARG A 311 -14.48 -111.35 0.01
N HIS A 312 -13.83 -111.92 0.81
CA HIS A 312 -13.78 -113.31 1.34
C HIS A 312 -12.70 -113.45 2.42
#